data_0f3f877e794102ca78e93e1159ed693a
#
_entry.id   0f3f877e794102ca78e93e1159ed693a
#
_cell.length_a   1.000
_cell.length_b   1.000
_cell.length_c   1.000
_cell.angle_alpha   90.00
_cell.angle_beta   90.00
_cell.angle_gamma   90.00
#
_symmetry.space_group_name_H-M   'P 1'
#
loop_
_entity.id
_entity.type
_entity.pdbx_description
1 polymer ?
#
loop_
_entity_poly.entity_id
_entity_poly.type
_entity_poly.pdbx_seq_one_letter_code
_entity_poly.pdbx_strand_id
1 'polypeptide(L)'
;MTVKANQRTLNRQIQRQFEGKRQIPFVAVDQEIGHGRDITWTLRAKEAPEHIREAWLGTSWIVEVATTGTRDGKPFNAKHLFLTSLRTSPEGLLQLVRNRWSIEGWHWIRDTQLHEDAHRYRGNGAGVMGSLRTAALNLLRLAGFQSIRSGMQSVMHDIGELMAMARRQPGQKAY
;
A
#
# COMPACT_ATOMS: atom_id res chain seq x y z
N MET A 1 7.57 -3.05 9.15
CA MET A 1 7.64 -4.52 8.85
C MET A 1 6.36 -5.19 9.30
N THR A 2 5.78 -6.08 8.49
CA THR A 2 4.63 -6.91 8.89
C THR A 2 5.11 -8.10 9.69
N VAL A 3 4.47 -8.36 10.83
CA VAL A 3 4.74 -9.55 11.65
C VAL A 3 3.88 -10.71 11.13
N LYS A 4 4.54 -11.72 10.59
CA LYS A 4 3.87 -12.89 10.00
C LYS A 4 3.58 -13.97 11.06
N ALA A 5 2.60 -14.83 10.78
CA ALA A 5 2.21 -15.93 11.69
C ALA A 5 3.34 -16.94 11.98
N ASN A 6 4.32 -17.08 11.06
CA ASN A 6 5.50 -17.92 11.27
C ASN A 6 6.49 -17.34 12.31
N GLN A 7 6.41 -16.04 12.60
CA GLN A 7 7.18 -15.39 13.67
C GLN A 7 6.42 -15.53 15.02
N ARG A 8 6.17 -16.76 15.44
CA ARG A 8 5.25 -17.10 16.53
C ARG A 8 5.54 -16.39 17.84
N THR A 9 6.82 -16.30 18.23
CA THR A 9 7.22 -15.66 19.49
C THR A 9 6.93 -14.16 19.45
N LEU A 10 7.40 -13.47 18.41
CA LEU A 10 7.16 -12.04 18.26
C LEU A 10 5.67 -11.73 18.14
N ASN A 11 4.94 -12.50 17.34
CA ASN A 11 3.49 -12.33 17.18
C ASN A 11 2.78 -12.40 18.53
N ARG A 12 3.06 -13.44 19.33
CA ARG A 12 2.49 -13.62 20.68
C ARG A 12 2.89 -12.49 21.63
N GLN A 13 4.14 -12.06 21.60
CA GLN A 13 4.62 -10.95 22.43
C GLN A 13 3.86 -9.66 22.13
N ILE A 14 3.65 -9.33 20.85
CA ILE A 14 2.91 -8.14 20.44
C ILE A 14 1.43 -8.27 20.78
N GLN A 15 0.79 -9.42 20.51
CA GLN A 15 -0.63 -9.63 20.83
C GLN A 15 -0.90 -9.35 22.31
N ARG A 16 -0.08 -9.89 23.20
CA ARG A 16 -0.20 -9.68 24.67
C ARG A 16 -0.16 -8.20 25.06
N GLN A 17 0.47 -7.34 24.26
CA GLN A 17 0.54 -5.90 24.53
C GLN A 17 -0.80 -5.18 24.25
N PHE A 18 -1.65 -5.78 23.43
CA PHE A 18 -2.96 -5.23 23.03
C PHE A 18 -4.14 -5.97 23.67
N GLU A 19 -3.90 -7.07 24.40
CA GLU A 19 -4.92 -7.84 25.10
C GLU A 19 -5.41 -7.13 26.37
N GLY A 20 -6.67 -7.42 26.75
CA GLY A 20 -7.30 -6.90 27.96
C GLY A 20 -7.86 -5.48 27.81
N LYS A 21 -8.40 -4.93 28.91
CA LYS A 21 -9.01 -3.58 28.99
C LYS A 21 -7.95 -2.47 29.10
N ARG A 22 -6.83 -2.58 28.42
CA ARG A 22 -5.79 -1.54 28.47
C ARG A 22 -6.21 -0.37 27.59
N GLN A 23 -6.25 0.79 28.19
CA GLN A 23 -6.46 2.03 27.43
C GLN A 23 -5.19 2.31 26.60
N ILE A 24 -5.34 2.31 25.29
CA ILE A 24 -4.27 2.64 24.35
C ILE A 24 -4.69 3.97 23.72
N PRO A 25 -4.04 5.08 24.07
CA PRO A 25 -4.46 6.40 23.62
C PRO A 25 -4.15 6.64 22.13
N PHE A 26 -3.21 5.90 21.56
CA PHE A 26 -2.80 6.05 20.18
C PHE A 26 -3.66 5.16 19.27
N VAL A 27 -4.80 5.70 18.83
CA VAL A 27 -5.82 4.99 18.06
C VAL A 27 -6.23 5.82 16.85
N ALA A 28 -6.42 5.17 15.71
CA ALA A 28 -7.09 5.74 14.54
C ALA A 28 -8.14 4.77 14.01
N VAL A 29 -9.23 5.32 13.51
CA VAL A 29 -10.32 4.57 12.90
C VAL A 29 -10.62 5.20 11.54
N ASP A 30 -10.84 4.35 10.55
CA ASP A 30 -11.24 4.77 9.21
C ASP A 30 -12.21 3.74 8.64
N GLN A 31 -13.13 4.18 7.77
CA GLN A 31 -14.15 3.34 7.16
C GLN A 31 -14.08 3.45 5.64
N GLU A 32 -14.20 2.32 4.98
CA GLU A 32 -14.26 2.21 3.53
C GLU A 32 -15.61 1.61 3.13
N ILE A 33 -16.43 2.39 2.41
CA ILE A 33 -17.71 1.95 1.87
C ILE A 33 -17.65 2.05 0.35
N GLY A 34 -17.87 0.95 -0.34
CA GLY A 34 -17.92 0.91 -1.79
C GLY A 34 -17.52 -0.44 -2.38
N HIS A 35 -17.87 -0.67 -3.63
CA HIS A 35 -17.53 -1.89 -4.37
C HIS A 35 -17.83 -3.20 -3.62
N GLY A 36 -19.01 -3.27 -2.97
CA GLY A 36 -19.43 -4.45 -2.18
C GLY A 36 -18.70 -4.58 -0.83
N ARG A 37 -18.02 -3.52 -0.36
CA ARG A 37 -17.29 -3.51 0.90
C ARG A 37 -17.86 -2.46 1.83
N ASP A 38 -18.03 -2.83 3.08
CA ASP A 38 -18.23 -1.93 4.21
C ASP A 38 -17.28 -2.41 5.30
N ILE A 39 -16.13 -1.78 5.38
CA ILE A 39 -15.00 -2.24 6.19
C ILE A 39 -14.54 -1.10 7.09
N THR A 40 -14.52 -1.35 8.39
CA THR A 40 -13.92 -0.47 9.39
C THR A 40 -12.52 -0.94 9.73
N TRP A 41 -11.58 -0.03 9.64
CA TRP A 41 -10.19 -0.21 10.01
C TRP A 41 -9.93 0.45 11.35
N THR A 42 -9.44 -0.30 12.31
CA THR A 42 -9.05 0.24 13.63
C THR A 42 -7.58 -0.03 13.86
N LEU A 43 -6.77 1.03 13.93
CA LEU A 43 -5.38 0.96 14.31
C LEU A 43 -5.22 1.27 15.79
N ARG A 44 -4.43 0.46 16.48
CA ARG A 44 -3.92 0.73 17.82
C ARG A 44 -2.41 0.64 17.79
N ALA A 45 -1.71 1.59 18.41
CA ALA A 45 -0.26 1.55 18.48
C ALA A 45 0.24 1.95 19.87
N LYS A 46 1.41 1.48 20.22
CA LYS A 46 2.14 1.87 21.43
C LYS A 46 3.64 1.73 21.21
N GLU A 47 4.42 2.35 22.07
CA GLU A 47 5.87 2.15 22.07
C GLU A 47 6.22 0.68 22.24
N ALA A 48 7.19 0.25 21.46
CA ALA A 48 7.69 -1.12 21.53
C ALA A 48 8.37 -1.35 22.90
N PRO A 49 8.01 -2.41 23.65
CA PRO A 49 8.73 -2.78 24.87
C PRO A 49 10.22 -3.01 24.59
N GLU A 50 11.05 -2.81 25.63
CA GLU A 50 12.51 -2.87 25.50
C GLU A 50 13.00 -4.18 24.88
N HIS A 51 12.51 -5.31 25.36
CA HIS A 51 12.89 -6.62 24.81
C HIS A 51 12.57 -6.81 23.32
N ILE A 52 11.55 -6.08 22.78
CA ILE A 52 11.25 -6.07 21.35
C ILE A 52 12.23 -5.13 20.62
N ARG A 53 12.55 -3.97 21.20
CA ARG A 53 13.50 -3.02 20.61
C ARG A 53 14.92 -3.58 20.51
N GLU A 54 15.35 -4.34 21.52
CA GLU A 54 16.64 -5.03 21.54
C GLU A 54 16.71 -6.14 20.48
N ALA A 55 15.66 -6.95 20.38
CA ALA A 55 15.61 -8.05 19.40
C ALA A 55 15.41 -7.58 17.96
N TRP A 56 14.80 -6.39 17.77
CA TRP A 56 14.44 -5.83 16.46
C TRP A 56 14.93 -4.37 16.39
N LEU A 57 16.20 -4.21 16.09
CA LEU A 57 16.85 -2.89 16.03
C LEU A 57 16.12 -1.93 15.12
N GLY A 58 15.98 -0.70 15.56
CA GLY A 58 15.25 0.36 14.84
C GLY A 58 13.73 0.35 15.08
N THR A 59 13.17 -0.61 15.82
CA THR A 59 11.75 -0.61 16.16
C THR A 59 11.46 0.46 17.22
N SER A 60 10.56 1.39 16.92
CA SER A 60 10.05 2.38 17.87
C SER A 60 8.64 2.00 18.39
N TRP A 61 7.80 1.51 17.49
CA TRP A 61 6.39 1.23 17.79
C TRP A 61 5.97 -0.18 17.37
N ILE A 62 5.06 -0.74 18.15
CA ILE A 62 4.26 -1.91 17.80
C ILE A 62 2.85 -1.44 17.42
N VAL A 63 2.31 -2.01 16.35
CA VAL A 63 1.02 -1.59 15.79
C VAL A 63 0.15 -2.81 15.55
N GLU A 64 -1.11 -2.71 15.99
CA GLU A 64 -2.17 -3.65 15.64
C GLU A 64 -3.18 -2.95 14.75
N VAL A 65 -3.54 -3.56 13.62
CA VAL A 65 -4.63 -3.12 12.76
C VAL A 65 -5.68 -4.21 12.71
N ALA A 66 -6.84 -3.92 13.23
CA ALA A 66 -8.04 -4.75 13.13
C ALA A 66 -8.92 -4.23 12.00
N THR A 67 -9.45 -5.14 11.20
CA THR A 67 -10.34 -4.84 10.09
C THR A 67 -11.62 -5.64 10.30
N THR A 68 -12.76 -4.98 10.38
CA THR A 68 -14.06 -5.62 10.60
C THR A 68 -15.10 -5.06 9.65
N GLY A 69 -16.08 -5.87 9.27
CA GLY A 69 -17.16 -5.41 8.39
C GLY A 69 -17.69 -6.49 7.48
N THR A 70 -18.09 -6.12 6.27
CA THR A 70 -18.58 -7.03 5.24
C THR A 70 -17.83 -6.84 3.93
N ARG A 71 -17.62 -7.94 3.22
CA ARG A 71 -17.06 -7.98 1.88
C ARG A 71 -17.92 -8.91 1.01
N ASP A 72 -18.51 -8.35 -0.05
CA ASP A 72 -19.43 -9.07 -0.95
C ASP A 72 -20.56 -9.76 -0.16
N GLY A 73 -21.15 -9.03 0.83
CA GLY A 73 -22.20 -9.54 1.70
C GLY A 73 -21.78 -10.54 2.77
N LYS A 74 -20.50 -10.91 2.85
CA LYS A 74 -19.98 -11.87 3.84
C LYS A 74 -19.25 -11.15 4.97
N PRO A 75 -19.40 -11.60 6.23
CA PRO A 75 -18.63 -11.05 7.34
C PRO A 75 -17.12 -11.15 7.08
N PHE A 76 -16.39 -10.08 7.33
CA PHE A 76 -14.95 -10.00 7.20
C PHE A 76 -14.34 -9.53 8.51
N ASN A 77 -13.34 -10.28 9.00
CA ASN A 77 -12.56 -9.91 10.17
C ASN A 77 -11.12 -10.33 9.96
N ALA A 78 -10.19 -9.40 10.10
CA ALA A 78 -8.77 -9.68 10.00
C ALA A 78 -7.99 -8.83 11.02
N LYS A 79 -6.87 -9.36 11.49
CA LYS A 79 -5.97 -8.68 12.39
C LYS A 79 -4.54 -8.80 11.89
N HIS A 80 -3.85 -7.70 11.79
CA HIS A 80 -2.45 -7.62 11.36
C HIS A 80 -1.61 -6.88 12.38
N LEU A 81 -0.39 -7.35 12.58
CA LEU A 81 0.59 -6.76 13.49
C LEU A 81 1.79 -6.24 12.71
N PHE A 82 2.33 -5.11 13.18
CA PHE A 82 3.47 -4.48 12.53
C PHE A 82 4.47 -3.98 13.56
N LEU A 83 5.74 -3.93 13.14
CA LEU A 83 6.81 -3.14 13.76
C LEU A 83 7.13 -1.96 12.86
N THR A 84 7.37 -0.80 13.46
CA THR A 84 7.79 0.39 12.72
C THR A 84 8.78 1.22 13.49
N SER A 85 9.73 1.83 12.78
CA SER A 85 10.63 2.88 13.29
C SER A 85 10.00 4.26 13.13
N LEU A 86 8.93 4.37 12.34
CA LEU A 86 8.31 5.65 12.01
C LEU A 86 7.55 6.21 13.21
N ARG A 87 7.80 7.48 13.51
CA ARG A 87 7.08 8.27 14.51
C ARG A 87 6.20 9.28 13.78
N THR A 88 4.90 9.03 13.75
CA THR A 88 3.90 9.87 13.11
C THR A 88 2.56 9.72 13.82
N SER A 89 1.53 10.45 13.39
CA SER A 89 0.19 10.33 13.98
C SER A 89 -0.44 8.94 13.75
N PRO A 90 -1.43 8.54 14.56
CA PRO A 90 -2.18 7.29 14.36
C PRO A 90 -2.79 7.20 12.96
N GLU A 91 -3.36 8.30 12.47
CA GLU A 91 -3.98 8.41 11.14
C GLU A 91 -2.93 8.21 10.04
N GLY A 92 -1.74 8.82 10.21
CA GLY A 92 -0.62 8.65 9.29
C GLY A 92 -0.15 7.20 9.22
N LEU A 93 -0.06 6.50 10.36
CA LEU A 93 0.26 5.06 10.39
C LEU A 93 -0.83 4.22 9.72
N LEU A 94 -2.12 4.52 9.98
CA LEU A 94 -3.22 3.80 9.35
C LEU A 94 -3.21 3.98 7.84
N GLN A 95 -2.99 5.21 7.36
CA GLN A 95 -2.88 5.51 5.93
C GLN A 95 -1.73 4.74 5.27
N LEU A 96 -0.57 4.66 5.92
CA LEU A 96 0.57 3.89 5.42
C LEU A 96 0.27 2.38 5.32
N VAL A 97 -0.44 1.82 6.31
CA VAL A 97 -0.87 0.41 6.25
C VAL A 97 -1.86 0.19 5.11
N ARG A 98 -2.82 1.09 4.92
CA ARG A 98 -3.79 1.02 3.81
C ARG A 98 -3.10 1.17 2.45
N ASN A 99 -2.19 2.11 2.31
CA ASN A 99 -1.46 2.36 1.07
C ASN A 99 -0.52 1.22 0.68
N ARG A 100 -0.16 0.32 1.61
CA ARG A 100 0.67 -0.84 1.30
C ARG A 100 0.07 -1.72 0.19
N TRP A 101 -1.24 -1.83 0.14
CA TRP A 101 -1.94 -2.59 -0.90
C TRP A 101 -1.87 -1.95 -2.29
N SER A 102 -1.51 -0.67 -2.36
CA SER A 102 -1.29 0.00 -3.65
C SER A 102 -0.12 -0.61 -4.43
N ILE A 103 0.88 -1.19 -3.73
CA ILE A 103 2.02 -1.88 -4.35
C ILE A 103 1.53 -3.12 -5.11
N GLU A 104 0.62 -3.90 -4.53
CA GLU A 104 0.04 -5.07 -5.20
C GLU A 104 -0.80 -4.66 -6.41
N GLY A 105 -1.59 -3.60 -6.29
CA GLY A 105 -2.32 -3.01 -7.41
C GLY A 105 -1.40 -2.51 -8.52
N TRP A 106 -0.25 -1.94 -8.16
CA TRP A 106 0.79 -1.52 -9.09
C TRP A 106 1.38 -2.71 -9.86
N HIS A 107 1.78 -3.78 -9.19
CA HIS A 107 2.28 -4.99 -9.83
C HIS A 107 1.22 -5.61 -10.74
N TRP A 108 -0.01 -5.75 -10.25
CA TRP A 108 -1.12 -6.25 -11.05
C TRP A 108 -1.33 -5.47 -12.36
N ILE A 109 -1.23 -4.13 -12.33
CA ILE A 109 -1.32 -3.30 -13.54
C ILE A 109 -0.16 -3.60 -14.50
N ARG A 110 1.07 -3.73 -14.00
CA ARG A 110 2.25 -4.03 -14.82
C ARG A 110 2.12 -5.39 -15.50
N ASP A 111 1.65 -6.39 -14.79
CA ASP A 111 1.51 -7.75 -15.30
C ASP A 111 0.34 -7.87 -16.29
N THR A 112 -0.81 -7.28 -15.97
CA THR A 112 -2.03 -7.45 -16.77
C THR A 112 -2.18 -6.45 -17.92
N GLN A 113 -1.72 -5.20 -17.74
CA GLN A 113 -1.88 -4.13 -18.75
C GLN A 113 -0.59 -3.93 -19.58
N LEU A 114 0.57 -4.10 -18.99
CA LEU A 114 1.85 -3.92 -19.67
C LEU A 114 2.57 -5.25 -19.95
N HIS A 115 1.97 -6.38 -19.60
CA HIS A 115 2.46 -7.73 -19.85
C HIS A 115 3.92 -7.92 -19.44
N GLU A 116 4.30 -7.42 -18.23
CA GLU A 116 5.69 -7.41 -17.80
C GLU A 116 6.29 -8.81 -17.71
N ASP A 117 5.56 -9.75 -17.13
CA ASP A 117 6.00 -11.12 -16.94
C ASP A 117 5.98 -11.96 -18.23
N ALA A 118 5.28 -11.49 -19.27
CA ALA A 118 5.19 -12.20 -20.56
C ALA A 118 6.47 -12.05 -21.41
N HIS A 119 7.33 -11.09 -21.09
CA HIS A 119 8.53 -10.80 -21.89
C HIS A 119 9.78 -11.33 -21.21
N ARG A 120 10.57 -12.10 -21.98
CA ARG A 120 11.88 -12.58 -21.53
C ARG A 120 12.97 -11.67 -22.08
N TYR A 121 13.59 -10.90 -21.19
CA TYR A 121 14.72 -10.04 -21.53
C TYR A 121 16.05 -10.70 -21.15
N ARG A 122 17.11 -10.42 -21.92
CA ARG A 122 18.48 -10.84 -21.61
C ARG A 122 19.31 -9.66 -21.09
N GLY A 123 20.27 -9.93 -20.23
CA GLY A 123 21.15 -8.91 -19.65
C GLY A 123 20.36 -7.82 -18.90
N ASN A 124 20.73 -6.58 -19.10
CA ASN A 124 20.11 -5.43 -18.43
C ASN A 124 18.73 -5.01 -19.00
N GLY A 125 18.24 -5.71 -20.05
CA GLY A 125 17.00 -5.36 -20.73
C GLY A 125 15.78 -5.35 -19.82
N ALA A 126 15.71 -6.26 -18.85
CA ALA A 126 14.60 -6.31 -17.87
C ALA A 126 14.52 -5.02 -17.04
N GLY A 127 15.66 -4.52 -16.52
CA GLY A 127 15.71 -3.29 -15.73
C GLY A 127 15.32 -2.06 -16.53
N VAL A 128 15.83 -1.96 -17.77
CA VAL A 128 15.50 -0.84 -18.69
C VAL A 128 14.01 -0.83 -18.99
N MET A 129 13.45 -1.97 -19.40
CA MET A 129 12.01 -2.06 -19.71
C MET A 129 11.13 -1.86 -18.49
N GLY A 130 11.56 -2.31 -17.30
CA GLY A 130 10.88 -2.02 -16.04
C GLY A 130 10.80 -0.51 -15.76
N SER A 131 11.91 0.21 -15.98
CA SER A 131 11.97 1.67 -15.84
C SER A 131 11.08 2.40 -16.84
N LEU A 132 11.09 1.97 -18.11
CA LEU A 132 10.23 2.55 -19.15
C LEU A 132 8.73 2.34 -18.85
N ARG A 133 8.34 1.14 -18.41
CA ARG A 133 6.96 0.86 -17.98
C ARG A 133 6.55 1.74 -16.79
N THR A 134 7.44 1.89 -15.81
CA THR A 134 7.20 2.78 -14.68
C THR A 134 7.01 4.22 -15.11
N ALA A 135 7.84 4.72 -16.02
CA ALA A 135 7.70 6.08 -16.57
C ALA A 135 6.38 6.26 -17.32
N ALA A 136 5.98 5.30 -18.16
CA ALA A 136 4.71 5.33 -18.87
C ALA A 136 3.50 5.37 -17.93
N LEU A 137 3.49 4.53 -16.89
CA LEU A 137 2.44 4.54 -15.86
C LEU A 137 2.35 5.89 -15.14
N ASN A 138 3.50 6.45 -14.76
CA ASN A 138 3.54 7.74 -14.09
C ASN A 138 3.02 8.86 -14.98
N LEU A 139 3.38 8.89 -16.28
CA LEU A 139 2.87 9.85 -17.23
C LEU A 139 1.35 9.79 -17.37
N LEU A 140 0.78 8.60 -17.51
CA LEU A 140 -0.68 8.41 -17.58
C LEU A 140 -1.36 8.89 -16.28
N ARG A 141 -0.80 8.60 -15.11
CA ARG A 141 -1.34 9.06 -13.84
C ARG A 141 -1.25 10.58 -13.67
N LEU A 142 -0.14 11.19 -14.07
CA LEU A 142 0.05 12.65 -14.07
C LEU A 142 -0.89 13.35 -15.03
N ALA A 143 -1.23 12.70 -16.16
CA ALA A 143 -2.23 13.19 -17.10
C ALA A 143 -3.69 13.03 -16.58
N GLY A 144 -3.90 12.44 -15.40
CA GLY A 144 -5.22 12.33 -14.76
C GLY A 144 -5.99 11.06 -15.06
N PHE A 145 -5.43 10.12 -15.84
CA PHE A 145 -6.12 8.87 -16.13
C PHE A 145 -6.27 7.99 -14.89
N GLN A 146 -7.50 7.71 -14.49
CA GLN A 146 -7.83 6.80 -13.40
C GLN A 146 -7.66 5.33 -13.84
N SER A 147 -7.97 5.01 -15.09
CA SER A 147 -7.74 3.70 -15.70
C SER A 147 -6.54 3.75 -16.62
N ILE A 148 -5.52 2.95 -16.33
CA ILE A 148 -4.32 2.85 -17.20
C ILE A 148 -4.68 2.31 -18.57
N ARG A 149 -5.57 1.32 -18.66
CA ARG A 149 -6.05 0.78 -19.94
C ARG A 149 -6.69 1.86 -20.80
N SER A 150 -7.58 2.67 -20.23
CA SER A 150 -8.23 3.77 -20.93
C SER A 150 -7.22 4.82 -21.38
N GLY A 151 -6.25 5.16 -20.53
CA GLY A 151 -5.18 6.09 -20.89
C GLY A 151 -4.31 5.57 -22.04
N MET A 152 -3.92 4.29 -22.00
CA MET A 152 -3.18 3.69 -23.11
C MET A 152 -3.96 3.71 -24.41
N GLN A 153 -5.26 3.40 -24.38
CA GLN A 153 -6.12 3.42 -25.57
C GLN A 153 -6.26 4.85 -26.15
N SER A 154 -6.36 5.85 -25.26
CA SER A 154 -6.46 7.27 -25.67
C SER A 154 -5.23 7.74 -26.45
N VAL A 155 -4.02 7.36 -26.00
CA VAL A 155 -2.76 7.86 -26.57
C VAL A 155 -2.11 6.92 -27.58
N MET A 156 -2.64 5.71 -27.78
CA MET A 156 -2.00 4.66 -28.62
C MET A 156 -1.81 5.08 -30.09
N HIS A 157 -2.65 5.95 -30.59
CA HIS A 157 -2.61 6.44 -31.97
C HIS A 157 -2.34 7.96 -32.07
N ASP A 158 -2.04 8.62 -30.94
CA ASP A 158 -1.76 10.06 -30.91
C ASP A 158 -0.36 10.33 -30.32
N ILE A 159 0.63 10.36 -31.22
CA ILE A 159 2.02 10.67 -30.88
C ILE A 159 2.15 12.10 -30.38
N GLY A 160 1.32 13.01 -30.85
CA GLY A 160 1.30 14.43 -30.42
C GLY A 160 0.92 14.53 -28.95
N GLU A 161 -0.14 13.84 -28.54
CA GLU A 161 -0.56 13.81 -27.14
C GLU A 161 0.48 13.12 -26.23
N LEU A 162 1.06 12.01 -26.67
CA LEU A 162 2.17 11.36 -25.95
C LEU A 162 3.34 12.31 -25.70
N MET A 163 3.76 13.06 -26.72
CA MET A 163 4.84 14.03 -26.61
C MET A 163 4.46 15.21 -25.72
N ALA A 164 3.21 15.66 -25.77
CA ALA A 164 2.70 16.71 -24.90
C ALA A 164 2.69 16.26 -23.42
N MET A 165 2.26 15.02 -23.14
CA MET A 165 2.31 14.45 -21.81
C MET A 165 3.75 14.35 -21.27
N ALA A 166 4.71 13.90 -22.11
CA ALA A 166 6.11 13.78 -21.73
C ALA A 166 6.78 15.14 -21.44
N ARG A 167 6.28 16.22 -22.03
CA ARG A 167 6.79 17.59 -21.83
C ARG A 167 6.15 18.34 -20.66
N ARG A 168 5.03 17.84 -20.11
CA ARG A 168 4.36 18.48 -18.97
C ARG A 168 5.25 18.45 -17.74
N GLN A 169 5.42 19.61 -17.11
CA GLN A 169 6.09 19.69 -15.81
C GLN A 169 5.14 19.26 -14.68
N PRO A 170 5.63 18.63 -13.62
CA PRO A 170 4.83 18.32 -12.42
C PRO A 170 4.17 19.60 -11.89
N GLY A 171 2.84 19.64 -11.78
CA GLY A 171 2.09 20.79 -11.25
C GLY A 171 1.28 21.59 -12.27
N GLN A 172 1.42 21.39 -13.56
CA GLN A 172 0.51 21.96 -14.56
C GLN A 172 -0.79 21.15 -14.65
N LYS A 173 -1.90 21.76 -14.23
CA LYS A 173 -3.24 21.18 -14.44
C LYS A 173 -3.55 21.14 -15.94
N ALA A 174 -4.14 20.04 -16.39
CA ALA A 174 -4.80 20.00 -17.70
C ALA A 174 -5.97 21.01 -17.67
N TYR A 175 -6.01 21.94 -18.61
CA TYR A 175 -7.15 22.80 -18.87
C TYR A 175 -8.17 22.02 -19.72
#